data_49c5b66facea709f0a95f367ed8bcded
#
_entry.id   49c5b66facea709f0a95f367ed8bcded
#
_cell.length_a   1.000
_cell.length_b   1.000
_cell.length_c   1.000
_cell.angle_alpha   90.00
_cell.angle_beta   90.00
_cell.angle_gamma   90.00
#
_symmetry.space_group_name_H-M   'P 1'
#
loop_
_entity.id
_entity.type
_entity.pdbx_description
1 polymer ?
#
loop_
_entity_poly.entity_id
_entity_poly.type
_entity_poly.pdbx_seq_one_letter_code
_entity_poly.pdbx_strand_id
1 'polypeptide(L)'
;MEKESRKEDRRVRRTKKLLTQALTELMQHKQIKDITVTELTELADMNRVTFYLYYRDVFDMVDKIEIEMFTALDQIITPAGNEDASSQAKAILIDLFRLIEQNQEVCRVLLSENGDMSFLHRLYDFMREKCWSTWAALRGVRKDEFDYHYSFVVFGCAGLIRAWVNRGCREPAEDMANLADIMLRRGSLEDS
;
A
#
# COMPACT_ATOMS: atom_id res chain seq x y z
N MET A 1 -20.55 -27.83 -2.66
CA MET A 1 -19.65 -27.23 -1.67
C MET A 1 -18.62 -26.27 -2.30
N GLU A 2 -17.73 -26.68 -3.23
CA GLU A 2 -16.73 -25.77 -3.84
C GLU A 2 -17.32 -24.60 -4.66
N LYS A 3 -18.40 -24.80 -5.41
CA LYS A 3 -19.05 -23.74 -6.20
C LYS A 3 -19.77 -22.69 -5.31
N GLU A 4 -20.32 -23.07 -4.16
CA GLU A 4 -20.96 -22.15 -3.21
C GLU A 4 -19.92 -21.34 -2.48
N SER A 5 -18.83 -21.94 -2.00
CA SER A 5 -17.69 -21.23 -1.40
C SER A 5 -17.09 -20.19 -2.35
N ARG A 6 -16.88 -20.53 -3.63
CA ARG A 6 -16.41 -19.56 -4.65
C ARG A 6 -17.39 -18.42 -4.94
N LYS A 7 -18.69 -18.68 -4.85
CA LYS A 7 -19.74 -17.65 -5.05
C LYS A 7 -19.83 -16.70 -3.85
N GLU A 8 -19.70 -17.24 -2.66
CA GLU A 8 -19.66 -16.47 -1.41
C GLU A 8 -18.41 -15.58 -1.36
N ASP A 9 -17.23 -16.11 -1.68
CA ASP A 9 -15.97 -15.36 -1.78
C ASP A 9 -16.04 -14.21 -2.80
N ARG A 10 -16.66 -14.42 -3.95
CA ARG A 10 -16.89 -13.36 -4.96
C ARG A 10 -17.83 -12.27 -4.46
N ARG A 11 -18.88 -12.63 -3.73
CA ARG A 11 -19.83 -11.68 -3.16
C ARG A 11 -19.18 -10.82 -2.09
N VAL A 12 -18.44 -11.45 -1.18
CA VAL A 12 -17.66 -10.77 -0.13
C VAL A 12 -16.68 -9.77 -0.76
N ARG A 13 -15.88 -10.22 -1.73
CA ARG A 13 -14.89 -9.39 -2.41
C ARG A 13 -15.52 -8.20 -3.13
N ARG A 14 -16.66 -8.42 -3.82
CA ARG A 14 -17.41 -7.33 -4.46
C ARG A 14 -17.93 -6.32 -3.44
N THR A 15 -18.50 -6.80 -2.34
CA THR A 15 -19.00 -5.94 -1.25
C THR A 15 -17.88 -5.08 -0.66
N LYS A 16 -16.75 -5.70 -0.29
CA LYS A 16 -15.58 -4.98 0.23
C LYS A 16 -15.09 -3.92 -0.77
N LYS A 17 -15.00 -4.28 -2.06
CA LYS A 17 -14.57 -3.35 -3.12
C LYS A 17 -15.47 -2.12 -3.21
N LEU A 18 -16.80 -2.30 -3.23
CA LEU A 18 -17.75 -1.19 -3.32
C LEU A 18 -17.68 -0.28 -2.07
N LEU A 19 -17.55 -0.86 -0.88
CA LEU A 19 -17.36 -0.09 0.35
C LEU A 19 -16.04 0.69 0.32
N THR A 20 -14.95 0.10 -0.17
CA THR A 20 -13.66 0.79 -0.31
C THR A 20 -13.74 1.94 -1.31
N GLN A 21 -14.44 1.77 -2.43
CA GLN A 21 -14.67 2.84 -3.42
C GLN A 21 -15.44 4.01 -2.81
N ALA A 22 -16.53 3.71 -2.09
CA ALA A 22 -17.33 4.74 -1.41
C ALA A 22 -16.48 5.47 -0.35
N LEU A 23 -15.66 4.75 0.41
CA LEU A 23 -14.73 5.36 1.37
C LEU A 23 -13.73 6.28 0.69
N THR A 24 -13.12 5.83 -0.43
CA THR A 24 -12.17 6.64 -1.21
C THR A 24 -12.81 7.94 -1.69
N GLU A 25 -14.05 7.89 -2.17
CA GLU A 25 -14.78 9.06 -2.65
C GLU A 25 -15.07 10.05 -1.50
N LEU A 26 -15.55 9.57 -0.36
CA LEU A 26 -15.79 10.41 0.81
C LEU A 26 -14.51 11.05 1.35
N MET A 27 -13.39 10.33 1.33
CA MET A 27 -12.10 10.83 1.79
C MET A 27 -11.48 11.90 0.88
N GLN A 28 -12.00 12.13 -0.32
CA GLN A 28 -11.61 13.29 -1.14
C GLN A 28 -12.04 14.62 -0.49
N HIS A 29 -13.08 14.61 0.35
CA HIS A 29 -13.70 15.82 0.88
C HIS A 29 -13.83 15.85 2.41
N LYS A 30 -13.60 14.71 3.08
CA LYS A 30 -13.78 14.53 4.53
C LYS A 30 -12.62 13.81 5.16
N GLN A 31 -12.33 14.14 6.41
CA GLN A 31 -11.44 13.32 7.23
C GLN A 31 -12.18 12.05 7.68
N ILE A 32 -11.45 10.95 7.91
CA ILE A 32 -12.02 9.66 8.30
C ILE A 32 -12.94 9.74 9.52
N LYS A 33 -12.59 10.59 10.50
CA LYS A 33 -13.39 10.81 11.72
C LYS A 33 -14.76 11.43 11.48
N ASP A 34 -14.94 12.09 10.33
CA ASP A 34 -16.17 12.79 9.94
C ASP A 34 -17.03 11.96 8.98
N ILE A 35 -16.57 10.74 8.62
CA ILE A 35 -17.29 9.81 7.75
C ILE A 35 -18.16 8.88 8.60
N THR A 36 -19.46 8.84 8.29
CA THR A 36 -20.42 7.97 8.98
C THR A 36 -20.68 6.69 8.18
N VAL A 37 -21.04 5.60 8.88
CA VAL A 37 -21.46 4.35 8.23
C VAL A 37 -22.69 4.58 7.33
N THR A 38 -23.56 5.52 7.69
CA THR A 38 -24.73 5.88 6.89
C THR A 38 -24.33 6.40 5.52
N GLU A 39 -23.52 7.46 5.48
CA GLU A 39 -23.03 8.06 4.23
C GLU A 39 -22.28 7.03 3.36
N LEU A 40 -21.42 6.23 4.00
CA LEU A 40 -20.65 5.20 3.33
C LEU A 40 -21.55 4.16 2.65
N THR A 41 -22.57 3.68 3.37
CA THR A 41 -23.46 2.64 2.84
C THR A 41 -24.45 3.18 1.83
N GLU A 42 -24.92 4.43 1.98
CA GLU A 42 -25.74 5.11 0.98
C GLU A 42 -24.97 5.29 -0.33
N LEU A 43 -23.72 5.75 -0.26
CA LEU A 43 -22.87 5.92 -1.44
C LEU A 43 -22.52 4.58 -2.11
N ALA A 44 -22.34 3.51 -1.31
CA ALA A 44 -22.07 2.17 -1.82
C ALA A 44 -23.33 1.44 -2.33
N ASP A 45 -24.51 2.06 -2.25
CA ASP A 45 -25.82 1.44 -2.53
C ASP A 45 -26.02 0.11 -1.75
N MET A 46 -25.75 0.16 -0.44
CA MET A 46 -25.81 -1.01 0.43
C MET A 46 -26.61 -0.75 1.71
N ASN A 47 -27.20 -1.82 2.24
CA ASN A 47 -27.79 -1.78 3.56
C ASN A 47 -26.71 -1.76 4.65
N ARG A 48 -26.91 -0.95 5.72
CA ARG A 48 -26.01 -0.92 6.89
C ARG A 48 -25.76 -2.29 7.52
N VAL A 49 -26.77 -3.17 7.50
CA VAL A 49 -26.61 -4.55 7.99
C VAL A 49 -25.48 -5.27 7.22
N THR A 50 -25.36 -5.03 5.91
CA THR A 50 -24.28 -5.61 5.10
C THR A 50 -22.91 -5.07 5.53
N PHE A 51 -22.80 -3.80 5.87
CA PHE A 51 -21.56 -3.22 6.40
C PHE A 51 -21.16 -3.90 7.72
N TYR A 52 -22.10 -4.01 8.67
CA TYR A 52 -21.82 -4.58 9.98
C TYR A 52 -21.54 -6.10 9.99
N LEU A 53 -21.74 -6.80 8.88
CA LEU A 53 -21.25 -8.18 8.71
C LEU A 53 -19.72 -8.25 8.62
N TYR A 54 -19.07 -7.15 8.18
CA TYR A 54 -17.63 -7.12 7.91
C TYR A 54 -16.86 -6.18 8.85
N TYR A 55 -17.47 -5.08 9.27
CA TYR A 55 -16.81 -3.99 9.98
C TYR A 55 -17.70 -3.48 11.14
N ARG A 56 -17.06 -3.11 12.25
CA ARG A 56 -17.76 -2.51 13.41
C ARG A 56 -18.11 -1.04 13.16
N ASP A 57 -17.18 -0.32 12.54
CA ASP A 57 -17.28 1.09 12.19
C ASP A 57 -16.29 1.42 11.04
N VAL A 58 -16.20 2.69 10.65
CA VAL A 58 -15.31 3.14 9.57
C VAL A 58 -13.84 2.97 9.93
N PHE A 59 -13.47 3.15 11.20
CA PHE A 59 -12.09 2.96 11.65
C PHE A 59 -11.67 1.48 11.58
N ASP A 60 -12.53 0.56 12.06
CA ASP A 60 -12.30 -0.88 11.94
C ASP A 60 -12.18 -1.33 10.47
N MET A 61 -12.90 -0.65 9.57
CA MET A 61 -12.75 -0.90 8.13
C MET A 61 -11.36 -0.51 7.63
N VAL A 62 -10.85 0.66 8.00
CA VAL A 62 -9.51 1.13 7.60
C VAL A 62 -8.43 0.26 8.23
N ASP A 63 -8.54 -0.08 9.52
CA ASP A 63 -7.60 -0.96 10.21
C ASP A 63 -7.47 -2.32 9.48
N LYS A 64 -8.60 -2.92 9.06
CA LYS A 64 -8.58 -4.18 8.32
C LYS A 64 -7.98 -4.05 6.93
N ILE A 65 -8.24 -2.93 6.24
CA ILE A 65 -7.61 -2.61 4.95
C ILE A 65 -6.08 -2.51 5.12
N GLU A 66 -5.61 -1.85 6.17
CA GLU A 66 -4.19 -1.74 6.48
C GLU A 66 -3.54 -3.11 6.76
N ILE A 67 -4.18 -3.93 7.60
CA ILE A 67 -3.69 -5.28 7.93
C ILE A 67 -3.59 -6.16 6.67
N GLU A 68 -4.60 -6.12 5.79
CA GLU A 68 -4.57 -6.83 4.51
C GLU A 68 -3.38 -6.33 3.63
N MET A 69 -3.13 -5.02 3.60
CA MET A 69 -2.02 -4.43 2.85
C MET A 69 -0.65 -4.82 3.44
N PHE A 70 -0.46 -4.73 4.76
CA PHE A 70 0.79 -5.16 5.41
C PHE A 70 1.07 -6.64 5.20
N THR A 71 0.04 -7.48 5.23
CA THR A 71 0.17 -8.92 4.95
C THR A 71 0.66 -9.16 3.52
N ALA A 72 0.13 -8.43 2.54
CA ALA A 72 0.57 -8.54 1.16
C ALA A 72 2.01 -8.00 0.96
N LEU A 73 2.36 -6.89 1.61
CA LEU A 73 3.71 -6.34 1.59
C LEU A 73 4.73 -7.29 2.20
N ASP A 74 4.40 -7.95 3.32
CA ASP A 74 5.28 -8.91 3.98
C ASP A 74 5.64 -10.09 3.06
N GLN A 75 4.68 -10.57 2.29
CA GLN A 75 4.90 -11.64 1.30
C GLN A 75 5.85 -11.22 0.17
N ILE A 76 5.79 -9.95 -0.26
CA ILE A 76 6.67 -9.41 -1.32
C ILE A 76 8.09 -9.19 -0.82
N ILE A 77 8.24 -8.67 0.40
CA ILE A 77 9.54 -8.26 0.94
C ILE A 77 10.34 -9.45 1.48
N THR A 78 9.65 -10.54 1.87
CA THR A 78 10.33 -11.74 2.39
C THR A 78 11.02 -12.49 1.24
N PRO A 79 12.36 -12.58 1.22
CA PRO A 79 13.11 -13.16 0.11
C PRO A 79 12.77 -14.63 -0.11
N ALA A 80 12.46 -15.01 -1.34
CA ALA A 80 12.13 -16.39 -1.72
C ALA A 80 13.33 -17.20 -2.24
N GLY A 81 14.57 -16.69 -2.23
CA GLY A 81 15.70 -17.42 -2.83
C GLY A 81 17.08 -16.80 -2.61
N ASN A 82 18.11 -17.46 -3.19
CA ASN A 82 19.53 -17.09 -3.17
C ASN A 82 19.93 -16.22 -4.38
N GLU A 83 19.05 -15.36 -4.86
CA GLU A 83 19.39 -14.44 -5.96
C GLU A 83 20.30 -13.32 -5.46
N ASP A 84 21.04 -12.69 -6.41
CA ASP A 84 21.83 -11.52 -6.06
C ASP A 84 20.91 -10.38 -5.57
N ALA A 85 21.42 -9.64 -4.61
CA ALA A 85 20.66 -8.65 -3.88
C ALA A 85 20.11 -7.50 -4.78
N SER A 86 20.76 -7.19 -5.93
CA SER A 86 20.30 -6.16 -6.88
C SER A 86 19.11 -6.64 -7.70
N SER A 87 19.17 -7.88 -8.21
CA SER A 87 18.05 -8.52 -8.92
C SER A 87 16.86 -8.68 -8.01
N GLN A 88 17.08 -9.06 -6.76
CA GLN A 88 16.04 -9.19 -5.74
C GLN A 88 15.36 -7.84 -5.42
N ALA A 89 16.13 -6.77 -5.25
CA ALA A 89 15.56 -5.44 -5.00
C ALA A 89 14.66 -4.97 -6.15
N LYS A 90 15.07 -5.22 -7.40
CA LYS A 90 14.26 -4.89 -8.58
C LYS A 90 12.98 -5.73 -8.64
N ALA A 91 13.05 -7.02 -8.35
CA ALA A 91 11.87 -7.90 -8.31
C ALA A 91 10.87 -7.42 -7.26
N ILE A 92 11.33 -7.06 -6.07
CA ILE A 92 10.50 -6.50 -4.99
C ILE A 92 9.78 -5.22 -5.47
N LEU A 93 10.48 -4.32 -6.17
CA LEU A 93 9.85 -3.10 -6.71
C LEU A 93 8.77 -3.43 -7.74
N ILE A 94 9.01 -4.37 -8.65
CA ILE A 94 8.03 -4.78 -9.65
C ILE A 94 6.77 -5.35 -8.96
N ASP A 95 6.94 -6.26 -8.02
CA ASP A 95 5.82 -6.87 -7.32
C ASP A 95 5.07 -5.87 -6.43
N LEU A 96 5.78 -4.92 -5.82
CA LEU A 96 5.18 -3.80 -5.08
C LEU A 96 4.29 -2.95 -6.00
N PHE A 97 4.79 -2.50 -7.15
CA PHE A 97 4.00 -1.67 -8.08
C PHE A 97 2.82 -2.44 -8.68
N ARG A 98 2.96 -3.75 -8.95
CA ARG A 98 1.84 -4.62 -9.35
C ARG A 98 0.78 -4.76 -8.25
N LEU A 99 1.20 -4.92 -6.99
CA LEU A 99 0.27 -4.95 -5.86
C LEU A 99 -0.52 -3.65 -5.77
N ILE A 100 0.13 -2.50 -5.93
CA ILE A 100 -0.50 -1.17 -5.91
C ILE A 100 -1.47 -1.01 -7.07
N GLU A 101 -1.08 -1.39 -8.29
CA GLU A 101 -1.94 -1.35 -9.48
C GLU A 101 -3.23 -2.15 -9.30
N GLN A 102 -3.11 -3.34 -8.70
CA GLN A 102 -4.25 -4.21 -8.40
C GLN A 102 -5.16 -3.67 -7.28
N ASN A 103 -4.62 -2.82 -6.41
CA ASN A 103 -5.28 -2.32 -5.20
C ASN A 103 -5.37 -0.78 -5.16
N GLN A 104 -5.56 -0.12 -6.30
CA GLN A 104 -5.56 1.35 -6.41
C GLN A 104 -6.46 2.04 -5.40
N GLU A 105 -7.69 1.53 -5.23
CA GLU A 105 -8.67 2.14 -4.31
C GLU A 105 -8.20 2.06 -2.85
N VAL A 106 -7.61 0.94 -2.46
CA VAL A 106 -6.99 0.78 -1.14
C VAL A 106 -5.85 1.79 -0.96
N CYS A 107 -4.97 1.90 -1.95
CA CYS A 107 -3.86 2.84 -1.90
C CYS A 107 -4.33 4.29 -1.84
N ARG A 108 -5.42 4.66 -2.52
CA ARG A 108 -6.02 5.99 -2.40
C ARG A 108 -6.50 6.28 -0.98
N VAL A 109 -7.14 5.32 -0.31
CA VAL A 109 -7.54 5.46 1.10
C VAL A 109 -6.32 5.68 1.98
N LEU A 110 -5.35 4.78 1.90
CA LEU A 110 -4.20 4.74 2.80
C LEU A 110 -3.22 5.91 2.59
N LEU A 111 -3.10 6.44 1.36
CA LEU A 111 -2.20 7.55 1.00
C LEU A 111 -2.94 8.88 0.82
N SER A 112 -4.22 8.96 1.21
CA SER A 112 -5.04 10.18 1.14
C SER A 112 -4.46 11.28 2.02
N GLU A 113 -4.60 12.54 1.60
CA GLU A 113 -4.26 13.71 2.43
C GLU A 113 -5.19 13.87 3.63
N ASN A 114 -6.42 13.37 3.51
CA ASN A 114 -7.41 13.32 4.58
C ASN A 114 -7.35 12.02 5.41
N GLY A 115 -6.42 11.12 5.05
CA GLY A 115 -6.11 9.90 5.80
C GLY A 115 -5.30 10.19 7.06
N ASP A 116 -5.18 9.17 7.89
CA ASP A 116 -4.33 9.24 9.07
C ASP A 116 -2.86 9.04 8.68
N MET A 117 -2.01 10.03 8.97
CA MET A 117 -0.55 9.93 8.81
C MET A 117 0.03 8.73 9.59
N SER A 118 -0.73 8.17 10.52
CA SER A 118 -0.32 6.99 11.29
C SER A 118 -0.04 5.77 10.42
N PHE A 119 -0.75 5.60 9.29
CA PHE A 119 -0.44 4.53 8.32
C PHE A 119 0.97 4.66 7.76
N LEU A 120 1.38 5.86 7.32
CA LEU A 120 2.74 6.07 6.79
C LEU A 120 3.81 5.83 7.87
N HIS A 121 3.54 6.20 9.13
CA HIS A 121 4.46 5.89 10.23
C HIS A 121 4.53 4.37 10.49
N ARG A 122 3.38 3.68 10.54
CA ARG A 122 3.37 2.21 10.68
C ARG A 122 4.06 1.51 9.51
N LEU A 123 3.86 2.00 8.28
CA LEU A 123 4.56 1.50 7.10
C LEU A 123 6.07 1.71 7.22
N TYR A 124 6.48 2.90 7.67
CA TYR A 124 7.89 3.23 7.91
C TYR A 124 8.52 2.24 8.91
N ASP A 125 7.90 2.03 10.06
CA ASP A 125 8.42 1.14 11.11
C ASP A 125 8.46 -0.32 10.62
N PHE A 126 7.40 -0.78 9.98
CA PHE A 126 7.31 -2.13 9.40
C PHE A 126 8.41 -2.39 8.36
N MET A 127 8.59 -1.48 7.42
CA MET A 127 9.60 -1.60 6.38
C MET A 127 11.03 -1.49 6.94
N ARG A 128 11.24 -0.65 7.96
CA ARG A 128 12.54 -0.47 8.61
C ARG A 128 13.04 -1.77 9.23
N GLU A 129 12.18 -2.48 9.93
CA GLU A 129 12.51 -3.76 10.55
C GLU A 129 12.89 -4.82 9.50
N LYS A 130 12.15 -4.89 8.39
CA LYS A 130 12.36 -5.88 7.32
C LYS A 130 13.54 -5.56 6.41
N CYS A 131 13.75 -4.30 6.11
CA CYS A 131 14.73 -3.88 5.09
C CYS A 131 16.14 -3.65 5.64
N TRP A 132 16.31 -3.51 6.95
CA TRP A 132 17.61 -3.18 7.55
C TRP A 132 18.74 -4.13 7.11
N SER A 133 18.53 -5.43 7.24
CA SER A 133 19.56 -6.44 6.95
C SER A 133 19.92 -6.48 5.46
N THR A 134 18.93 -6.34 4.59
CA THR A 134 19.10 -6.38 3.14
C THR A 134 19.75 -5.09 2.61
N TRP A 135 19.31 -3.95 3.11
CA TRP A 135 19.78 -2.63 2.63
C TRP A 135 21.18 -2.27 3.12
N ALA A 136 21.49 -2.56 4.37
CA ALA A 136 22.82 -2.35 4.93
C ALA A 136 23.87 -3.16 4.17
N ALA A 137 23.53 -4.39 3.76
CA ALA A 137 24.41 -5.25 2.99
C ALA A 137 24.60 -4.78 1.53
N LEU A 138 23.54 -4.20 0.92
CA LEU A 138 23.52 -3.83 -0.50
C LEU A 138 24.24 -2.53 -0.82
N ARG A 139 24.25 -1.56 0.11
CA ARG A 139 24.61 -0.17 -0.21
C ARG A 139 25.80 0.37 0.57
N GLY A 140 26.43 -0.44 1.42
CA GLY A 140 27.55 0.03 2.25
C GLY A 140 27.20 1.27 3.09
N VAL A 141 25.91 1.55 3.32
CA VAL A 141 25.44 2.71 4.07
C VAL A 141 25.92 2.60 5.50
N ARG A 142 26.53 3.65 6.01
CA ARG A 142 26.95 3.72 7.41
C ARG A 142 25.72 3.68 8.31
N LYS A 143 25.85 3.04 9.46
CA LYS A 143 24.75 2.84 10.41
C LYS A 143 24.14 4.16 10.90
N ASP A 144 24.96 5.19 11.03
CA ASP A 144 24.56 6.54 11.44
C ASP A 144 23.84 7.34 10.34
N GLU A 145 24.03 6.97 9.06
CA GLU A 145 23.39 7.59 7.91
C GLU A 145 22.13 6.83 7.45
N PHE A 146 21.97 5.59 7.91
CA PHE A 146 20.88 4.71 7.47
C PHE A 146 19.50 5.33 7.65
N ASP A 147 19.21 5.94 8.79
CA ASP A 147 17.89 6.50 9.07
C ASP A 147 17.53 7.63 8.10
N TYR A 148 18.50 8.42 7.65
CA TYR A 148 18.28 9.48 6.65
C TYR A 148 17.99 8.89 5.27
N HIS A 149 18.83 7.95 4.80
CA HIS A 149 18.62 7.25 3.54
C HIS A 149 17.29 6.51 3.51
N TYR A 150 17.01 5.79 4.58
CA TYR A 150 15.78 5.03 4.73
C TYR A 150 14.54 5.92 4.67
N SER A 151 14.55 7.03 5.44
CA SER A 151 13.45 8.01 5.41
C SER A 151 13.25 8.58 4.01
N PHE A 152 14.34 8.99 3.34
CA PHE A 152 14.27 9.52 1.97
C PHE A 152 13.63 8.51 1.02
N VAL A 153 14.03 7.25 1.10
CA VAL A 153 13.52 6.20 0.21
C VAL A 153 12.03 5.91 0.49
N VAL A 154 11.65 5.68 1.74
CA VAL A 154 10.26 5.32 2.06
C VAL A 154 9.31 6.46 1.71
N PHE A 155 9.60 7.68 2.12
CA PHE A 155 8.74 8.82 1.82
C PHE A 155 8.79 9.23 0.34
N GLY A 156 9.95 9.06 -0.33
CA GLY A 156 10.08 9.27 -1.76
C GLY A 156 9.26 8.27 -2.57
N CYS A 157 9.34 6.99 -2.24
CA CYS A 157 8.50 5.95 -2.86
C CYS A 157 7.01 6.16 -2.57
N ALA A 158 6.63 6.50 -1.34
CA ALA A 158 5.24 6.80 -0.99
C ALA A 158 4.71 8.00 -1.81
N GLY A 159 5.52 9.05 -1.99
CA GLY A 159 5.18 10.20 -2.84
C GLY A 159 5.00 9.84 -4.30
N LEU A 160 5.92 9.01 -4.85
CA LEU A 160 5.84 8.51 -6.23
C LEU A 160 4.58 7.66 -6.45
N ILE A 161 4.31 6.73 -5.54
CA ILE A 161 3.13 5.87 -5.57
C ILE A 161 1.86 6.72 -5.50
N ARG A 162 1.77 7.68 -4.58
CA ARG A 162 0.61 8.57 -4.45
C ARG A 162 0.36 9.35 -5.74
N ALA A 163 1.41 9.90 -6.35
CA ALA A 163 1.30 10.63 -7.61
C ALA A 163 0.77 9.74 -8.74
N TRP A 164 1.27 8.51 -8.85
CA TRP A 164 0.85 7.55 -9.85
C TRP A 164 -0.60 7.07 -9.66
N VAL A 165 -0.98 6.71 -8.43
CA VAL A 165 -2.34 6.27 -8.07
C VAL A 165 -3.36 7.41 -8.33
N ASN A 166 -3.02 8.66 -7.99
CA ASN A 166 -3.88 9.81 -8.24
C ASN A 166 -4.07 10.12 -9.74
N ARG A 167 -3.13 9.68 -10.58
CA ARG A 167 -3.24 9.75 -12.05
C ARG A 167 -4.01 8.55 -12.64
N GLY A 168 -4.45 7.61 -11.82
CA GLY A 168 -5.19 6.41 -12.24
C GLY A 168 -4.30 5.31 -12.78
N CYS A 169 -3.05 5.21 -12.31
CA CYS A 169 -2.07 4.19 -12.70
C CYS A 169 -1.95 4.06 -14.23
N ARG A 170 -1.75 5.20 -14.93
CA ARG A 170 -1.73 5.24 -16.40
C ARG A 170 -0.51 4.56 -16.99
N GLU A 171 0.63 4.67 -16.33
CA GLU A 171 1.87 4.01 -16.70
C GLU A 171 1.83 2.56 -16.20
N PRO A 172 2.38 1.58 -16.96
CA PRO A 172 2.49 0.20 -16.50
C PRO A 172 3.29 0.07 -15.18
N ALA A 173 2.94 -0.90 -14.35
CA ALA A 173 3.60 -1.14 -13.07
C ALA A 173 5.13 -1.35 -13.23
N GLU A 174 5.55 -2.05 -14.29
CA GLU A 174 6.95 -2.28 -14.60
C GLU A 174 7.72 -1.00 -14.90
N ASP A 175 7.11 -0.06 -15.62
CA ASP A 175 7.72 1.24 -15.96
C ASP A 175 7.90 2.08 -14.69
N MET A 176 6.91 2.06 -13.80
CA MET A 176 6.99 2.74 -12.51
C MET A 176 8.03 2.11 -11.58
N ALA A 177 8.14 0.79 -11.57
CA ALA A 177 9.19 0.09 -10.83
C ALA A 177 10.60 0.45 -11.36
N ASN A 178 10.78 0.50 -12.68
CA ASN A 178 12.03 0.93 -13.30
C ASN A 178 12.35 2.39 -12.95
N LEU A 179 11.36 3.29 -12.98
CA LEU A 179 11.54 4.69 -12.59
C LEU A 179 11.98 4.81 -11.12
N ALA A 180 11.33 4.07 -10.23
CA ALA A 180 11.68 4.02 -8.82
C ALA A 180 13.13 3.51 -8.63
N ASP A 181 13.51 2.41 -9.29
CA ASP A 181 14.87 1.86 -9.22
C ASP A 181 15.92 2.89 -9.68
N ILE A 182 15.69 3.59 -10.80
CA ILE A 182 16.57 4.65 -11.29
C ILE A 182 16.68 5.79 -10.27
N MET A 183 15.58 6.24 -9.68
CA MET A 183 15.58 7.31 -8.69
C MET A 183 16.32 6.90 -7.41
N LEU A 184 16.15 5.66 -6.97
CA LEU A 184 16.80 5.11 -5.79
C LEU A 184 18.33 4.95 -6.02
N ARG A 185 18.75 4.55 -7.20
CA ARG A 185 20.20 4.43 -7.55
C ARG A 185 20.86 5.80 -7.68
N ARG A 186 20.20 6.77 -8.30
CA ARG A 186 20.74 8.13 -8.49
C ARG A 186 20.69 8.96 -7.20
N GLY A 187 19.74 8.71 -6.31
CA GLY A 187 19.66 9.35 -4.99
C GLY A 187 20.66 8.78 -3.97
N SER A 188 21.22 7.60 -4.23
CA SER A 188 22.39 7.08 -3.53
C SER A 188 23.60 7.63 -4.26
N LEU A 189 24.36 8.54 -3.64
CA LEU A 189 25.61 9.07 -4.16
C LEU A 189 26.48 7.89 -4.61
N GLU A 190 26.47 7.57 -5.91
CA GLU A 190 27.56 6.84 -6.52
C GLU A 190 28.71 7.84 -6.52
N ASP A 191 29.70 7.60 -5.65
CA ASP A 191 30.97 8.25 -5.72
C ASP A 191 31.56 8.03 -7.13
N SER A 192 31.83 9.13 -7.80
CA SER A 192 32.55 9.22 -9.09
C SER A 192 33.98 8.77 -8.92
#